data_af37cbb07aca215a8db0be688808a3d3
#
_entry.id   af37cbb07aca215a8db0be688808a3d3
#
_cell.length_a   1.000
_cell.length_b   1.000
_cell.length_c   1.000
_cell.angle_alpha   90.00
_cell.angle_beta   90.00
_cell.angle_gamma   90.00
#
_symmetry.space_group_name_H-M   'P 1'
#
loop_
_entity.id
_entity.type
_entity.pdbx_description
1 polymer ?
#
loop_
_entity_poly.entity_id
_entity_poly.type
_entity_poly.pdbx_seq_one_letter_code
_entity_poly.pdbx_strand_id
1 'polypeptide(L)'
;MDCFLCFFLLYYKYYYVEKARGMNMLRIATVEDDANDLEALRTHLSRYEKENGLKFQVTEFRDGEDIVTDYSADYDLILMDIEMAFLNGMKAAEKIRELDKDVIIIFITNMPQYAIQGYKVNALDYMLKPISYFSFSESMGRALHRVNVQEKEFITIALKGGKKKLDIGQICYVEVQDHLLIYHTTEGNFVTKGT
;
A
#
# COMPACT_ATOMS: atom_id res chain seq x y z
N MET A 1 -39.06 -4.57 13.54
CA MET A 1 -38.14 -3.44 13.60
C MET A 1 -36.74 -4.00 13.81
N ASP A 2 -36.14 -4.72 12.84
CA ASP A 2 -34.78 -5.33 12.96
C ASP A 2 -34.23 -5.86 11.63
N CYS A 3 -34.82 -5.46 10.49
CA CYS A 3 -34.35 -5.93 9.17
C CYS A 3 -33.34 -5.00 8.50
N PHE A 4 -33.28 -3.71 8.90
CA PHE A 4 -32.42 -2.70 8.28
C PHE A 4 -30.96 -2.79 8.76
N LEU A 5 -30.75 -3.12 10.05
CA LEU A 5 -29.41 -3.23 10.63
C LEU A 5 -28.66 -4.48 10.13
N CYS A 6 -29.39 -5.58 9.92
CA CYS A 6 -28.85 -6.83 9.40
C CYS A 6 -28.45 -6.71 7.93
N PHE A 7 -29.21 -5.95 7.12
CA PHE A 7 -28.90 -5.66 5.72
C PHE A 7 -27.68 -4.73 5.59
N PHE A 8 -27.55 -3.74 6.52
CA PHE A 8 -26.44 -2.81 6.55
C PHE A 8 -25.11 -3.50 6.93
N LEU A 9 -25.14 -4.41 7.92
CA LEU A 9 -23.97 -5.20 8.34
C LEU A 9 -23.56 -6.24 7.29
N LEU A 10 -24.51 -6.86 6.59
CA LEU A 10 -24.25 -7.78 5.46
C LEU A 10 -23.70 -7.01 4.25
N TYR A 11 -24.24 -5.83 3.94
CA TYR A 11 -23.77 -4.99 2.84
C TYR A 11 -22.36 -4.44 3.14
N TYR A 12 -22.09 -4.02 4.38
CA TYR A 12 -20.76 -3.55 4.82
C TYR A 12 -19.74 -4.70 4.76
N LYS A 13 -20.10 -5.88 5.22
CA LYS A 13 -19.24 -7.08 5.14
C LYS A 13 -19.04 -7.54 3.70
N TYR A 14 -20.06 -7.47 2.85
CA TYR A 14 -19.99 -7.81 1.42
C TYR A 14 -19.17 -6.79 0.64
N TYR A 15 -19.35 -5.50 0.90
CA TYR A 15 -18.58 -4.40 0.28
C TYR A 15 -17.09 -4.46 0.63
N TYR A 16 -16.75 -4.75 1.89
CA TYR A 16 -15.34 -4.94 2.27
C TYR A 16 -14.75 -6.25 1.74
N VAL A 17 -15.54 -7.30 1.59
CA VAL A 17 -15.10 -8.57 1.00
C VAL A 17 -14.96 -8.45 -0.53
N GLU A 18 -15.85 -7.71 -1.23
CA GLU A 18 -15.69 -7.44 -2.66
C GLU A 18 -14.57 -6.43 -2.95
N LYS A 19 -14.38 -5.43 -2.11
CA LYS A 19 -13.25 -4.51 -2.23
C LYS A 19 -11.92 -5.23 -1.95
N ALA A 20 -11.91 -6.21 -1.05
CA ALA A 20 -10.76 -7.12 -0.87
C ALA A 20 -10.58 -8.08 -2.06
N ARG A 21 -11.63 -8.38 -2.85
CA ARG A 21 -11.55 -9.15 -4.10
C ARG A 21 -11.18 -8.30 -5.31
N GLY A 22 -11.38 -6.99 -5.26
CA GLY A 22 -10.96 -6.00 -6.26
C GLY A 22 -9.62 -5.35 -5.93
N MET A 23 -8.98 -5.65 -4.80
CA MET A 23 -7.61 -5.27 -4.56
C MET A 23 -6.73 -6.00 -5.57
N ASN A 24 -6.14 -5.26 -6.49
CA ASN A 24 -5.03 -5.73 -7.29
C ASN A 24 -4.07 -6.46 -6.36
N MET A 25 -3.66 -7.67 -6.74
CA MET A 25 -2.73 -8.49 -5.97
C MET A 25 -1.46 -7.65 -5.72
N LEU A 26 -1.16 -7.36 -4.45
CA LEU A 26 -0.04 -6.50 -4.07
C LEU A 26 1.27 -7.05 -4.63
N ARG A 27 1.97 -6.24 -5.41
CA ARG A 27 3.23 -6.62 -6.05
C ARG A 27 4.39 -6.21 -5.16
N ILE A 28 5.07 -7.20 -4.62
CA ILE A 28 6.17 -7.03 -3.69
C ILE A 28 7.47 -7.46 -4.35
N ALA A 29 8.49 -6.61 -4.32
CA ALA A 29 9.85 -7.01 -4.60
C ALA A 29 10.59 -7.32 -3.29
N THR A 30 11.32 -8.43 -3.25
CA THR A 30 12.29 -8.72 -2.19
C THR A 30 13.68 -8.70 -2.79
N VAL A 31 14.60 -7.95 -2.17
CA VAL A 31 15.99 -7.80 -2.64
C VAL A 31 16.92 -8.23 -1.51
N GLU A 32 17.48 -9.44 -1.62
CA GLU A 32 18.20 -10.13 -0.55
C GLU A 32 19.16 -11.17 -1.14
N ASP A 33 20.44 -11.09 -0.84
CA ASP A 33 21.46 -12.02 -1.36
C ASP A 33 21.64 -13.25 -0.47
N ASP A 34 21.38 -13.16 0.84
CA ASP A 34 21.42 -14.30 1.75
C ASP A 34 20.19 -15.21 1.60
N ALA A 35 20.43 -16.48 1.37
CA ALA A 35 19.35 -17.46 1.16
C ALA A 35 18.50 -17.73 2.42
N ASN A 36 19.09 -17.64 3.61
CA ASN A 36 18.38 -17.91 4.86
C ASN A 36 17.47 -16.73 5.22
N ASP A 37 17.95 -15.50 5.02
CA ASP A 37 17.19 -14.29 5.25
C ASP A 37 16.03 -14.19 4.27
N LEU A 38 16.25 -14.54 2.99
CA LEU A 38 15.18 -14.62 2.01
C LEU A 38 14.11 -15.66 2.39
N GLU A 39 14.50 -16.83 2.89
CA GLU A 39 13.54 -17.85 3.33
C GLU A 39 12.76 -17.38 4.58
N ALA A 40 13.40 -16.65 5.48
CA ALA A 40 12.71 -16.02 6.60
C ALA A 40 11.67 -15.00 6.13
N LEU A 41 12.00 -14.18 5.12
CA LEU A 41 11.05 -13.23 4.51
C LEU A 41 9.87 -13.94 3.84
N ARG A 42 10.11 -15.01 3.07
CA ARG A 42 9.04 -15.83 2.48
C ARG A 42 8.09 -16.38 3.55
N THR A 43 8.66 -16.88 4.65
CA THR A 43 7.89 -17.40 5.79
C THR A 43 7.01 -16.31 6.40
N HIS A 44 7.55 -15.10 6.62
CA HIS A 44 6.80 -13.97 7.16
C HIS A 44 5.70 -13.49 6.22
N LEU A 45 6.00 -13.34 4.93
CA LEU A 45 5.03 -12.96 3.91
C LEU A 45 3.88 -13.97 3.82
N SER A 46 4.20 -15.26 3.72
CA SER A 46 3.20 -16.33 3.65
C SER A 46 2.31 -16.41 4.89
N ARG A 47 2.89 -16.19 6.08
CA ARG A 47 2.14 -16.11 7.32
C ARG A 47 1.21 -14.90 7.34
N TYR A 48 1.70 -13.74 6.92
CA TYR A 48 0.92 -12.50 6.86
C TYR A 48 -0.26 -12.61 5.89
N GLU A 49 -0.05 -13.21 4.70
CA GLU A 49 -1.13 -13.52 3.74
C GLU A 49 -2.25 -14.33 4.40
N LYS A 50 -1.88 -15.42 5.09
CA LYS A 50 -2.85 -16.32 5.75
C LYS A 50 -3.63 -15.63 6.85
N GLU A 51 -2.94 -14.87 7.71
CA GLU A 51 -3.57 -14.19 8.84
C GLU A 51 -4.52 -13.07 8.41
N ASN A 52 -4.23 -12.40 7.28
CA ASN A 52 -4.99 -11.24 6.81
C ASN A 52 -5.90 -11.54 5.59
N GLY A 53 -5.92 -12.77 5.09
CA GLY A 53 -6.73 -13.13 3.91
C GLY A 53 -6.28 -12.43 2.62
N LEU A 54 -5.00 -12.07 2.51
CA LEU A 54 -4.40 -11.37 1.39
C LEU A 54 -3.69 -12.33 0.43
N LYS A 55 -3.34 -11.82 -0.76
CA LYS A 55 -2.45 -12.48 -1.73
C LYS A 55 -1.43 -11.48 -2.24
N PHE A 56 -0.17 -11.94 -2.31
CA PHE A 56 0.95 -11.16 -2.81
C PHE A 56 1.52 -11.79 -4.08
N GLN A 57 1.92 -10.96 -5.00
CA GLN A 57 2.80 -11.36 -6.10
C GLN A 57 4.21 -10.94 -5.72
N VAL A 58 5.05 -11.91 -5.36
CA VAL A 58 6.42 -11.65 -4.90
C VAL A 58 7.40 -11.92 -6.03
N THR A 59 8.23 -10.93 -6.34
CA THR A 59 9.39 -11.05 -7.24
C THR A 59 10.66 -10.93 -6.40
N GLU A 60 11.60 -11.85 -6.59
CA GLU A 60 12.82 -11.92 -5.81
C GLU A 60 14.03 -11.50 -6.63
N PHE A 61 14.85 -10.65 -6.05
CA PHE A 61 16.11 -10.18 -6.58
C PHE A 61 17.24 -10.54 -5.62
N ARG A 62 18.43 -10.82 -6.15
CA ARG A 62 19.60 -11.20 -5.36
C ARG A 62 20.57 -10.05 -5.11
N ASP A 63 20.39 -8.94 -5.81
CA ASP A 63 21.25 -7.76 -5.69
C ASP A 63 20.48 -6.48 -6.05
N GLY A 64 20.96 -5.35 -5.59
CA GLY A 64 20.42 -4.04 -5.95
C GLY A 64 20.56 -3.72 -7.43
N GLU A 65 21.56 -4.29 -8.12
CA GLU A 65 21.73 -4.12 -9.56
C GLU A 65 20.61 -4.81 -10.34
N ASP A 66 20.20 -6.01 -9.91
CA ASP A 66 19.15 -6.78 -10.56
C ASP A 66 17.82 -6.03 -10.62
N ILE A 67 17.40 -5.43 -9.50
CA ILE A 67 16.12 -4.70 -9.45
C ILE A 67 16.19 -3.36 -10.22
N VAL A 68 17.36 -2.72 -10.30
CA VAL A 68 17.50 -1.40 -10.95
C VAL A 68 17.63 -1.52 -12.45
N THR A 69 18.21 -2.62 -12.98
CA THR A 69 18.56 -2.76 -14.41
C THR A 69 17.34 -2.64 -15.31
N ASP A 70 16.21 -3.26 -14.96
CA ASP A 70 14.97 -3.23 -15.74
C ASP A 70 13.78 -2.80 -14.88
N TYR A 71 13.96 -1.75 -14.06
CA TYR A 71 12.92 -1.29 -13.15
C TYR A 71 11.69 -0.75 -13.91
N SER A 72 10.56 -1.43 -13.76
CA SER A 72 9.32 -1.14 -14.50
C SER A 72 8.33 -0.24 -13.75
N ALA A 73 8.68 0.20 -12.53
CA ALA A 73 7.82 1.01 -11.64
C ALA A 73 6.43 0.40 -11.39
N ASP A 74 6.37 -0.93 -11.30
CA ASP A 74 5.13 -1.68 -11.11
C ASP A 74 5.05 -2.44 -9.78
N TYR A 75 5.96 -2.16 -8.84
CA TYR A 75 5.91 -2.66 -7.47
C TYR A 75 5.19 -1.69 -6.55
N ASP A 76 4.40 -2.24 -5.64
CA ASP A 76 3.71 -1.48 -4.59
C ASP A 76 4.60 -1.35 -3.34
N LEU A 77 5.44 -2.39 -3.08
CA LEU A 77 6.32 -2.48 -1.93
C LEU A 77 7.65 -3.15 -2.31
N ILE A 78 8.74 -2.61 -1.81
CA ILE A 78 10.09 -3.20 -1.91
C ILE A 78 10.60 -3.47 -0.50
N LEU A 79 10.92 -4.74 -0.19
CA LEU A 79 11.65 -5.17 0.99
C LEU A 79 13.11 -5.37 0.57
N MET A 80 14.03 -4.58 1.14
CA MET A 80 15.39 -4.48 0.61
C MET A 80 16.46 -4.57 1.69
N ASP A 81 17.40 -5.48 1.52
CA ASP A 81 18.64 -5.41 2.31
C ASP A 81 19.53 -4.27 1.79
N ILE A 82 20.38 -3.75 2.64
CA ILE A 82 21.40 -2.76 2.30
C ILE A 82 22.72 -3.42 1.94
N GLU A 83 23.10 -4.49 2.65
CA GLU A 83 24.38 -5.16 2.48
C GLU A 83 24.31 -6.22 1.39
N MET A 84 24.68 -5.85 0.16
CA MET A 84 24.71 -6.75 -0.99
C MET A 84 26.00 -6.56 -1.78
N ALA A 85 26.36 -7.57 -2.58
CA ALA A 85 27.70 -7.70 -3.19
C ALA A 85 28.03 -6.64 -4.24
N PHE A 86 27.12 -6.30 -5.16
CA PHE A 86 27.40 -5.41 -6.30
C PHE A 86 26.84 -4.01 -6.06
N LEU A 87 25.53 -3.87 -5.95
CA LEU A 87 24.91 -2.57 -5.67
C LEU A 87 24.18 -2.62 -4.32
N ASN A 88 24.69 -1.90 -3.32
CA ASN A 88 24.02 -1.87 -2.02
C ASN A 88 22.62 -1.27 -2.12
N GLY A 89 21.72 -1.73 -1.20
CA GLY A 89 20.32 -1.35 -1.21
C GLY A 89 20.05 0.15 -1.08
N MET A 90 20.90 0.90 -0.40
CA MET A 90 20.72 2.35 -0.30
C MET A 90 20.91 3.05 -1.66
N LYS A 91 21.94 2.67 -2.41
CA LYS A 91 22.16 3.21 -3.77
C LYS A 91 21.12 2.69 -4.76
N ALA A 92 20.66 1.45 -4.60
CA ALA A 92 19.55 0.93 -5.40
C ALA A 92 18.27 1.75 -5.15
N ALA A 93 17.95 2.03 -3.89
CA ALA A 93 16.80 2.85 -3.52
C ALA A 93 16.91 4.30 -4.06
N GLU A 94 18.09 4.91 -4.04
CA GLU A 94 18.33 6.23 -4.64
C GLU A 94 18.00 6.24 -6.13
N LYS A 95 18.49 5.24 -6.89
CA LYS A 95 18.20 5.10 -8.33
C LYS A 95 16.71 4.80 -8.59
N ILE A 96 16.08 3.97 -7.78
CA ILE A 96 14.64 3.72 -7.88
C ILE A 96 13.86 5.01 -7.68
N ARG A 97 14.23 5.86 -6.71
CA ARG A 97 13.56 7.14 -6.44
C ARG A 97 13.69 8.17 -7.58
N GLU A 98 14.68 8.05 -8.44
CA GLU A 98 14.77 8.87 -9.66
C GLU A 98 13.65 8.52 -10.66
N LEU A 99 13.20 7.27 -10.69
CA LEU A 99 12.18 6.74 -11.59
C LEU A 99 10.78 6.68 -10.95
N ASP A 100 10.74 6.30 -9.67
CA ASP A 100 9.51 6.05 -8.92
C ASP A 100 9.60 6.68 -7.53
N LYS A 101 8.83 7.75 -7.32
CA LYS A 101 8.78 8.48 -6.05
C LYS A 101 7.81 7.86 -5.04
N ASP A 102 6.91 7.01 -5.52
CA ASP A 102 5.73 6.58 -4.77
C ASP A 102 5.84 5.16 -4.24
N VAL A 103 6.64 4.27 -4.86
CA VAL A 103 6.83 2.89 -4.37
C VAL A 103 7.25 2.90 -2.89
N ILE A 104 6.67 2.01 -2.10
CA ILE A 104 7.00 1.91 -0.69
C ILE A 104 8.31 1.11 -0.55
N ILE A 105 9.28 1.64 0.20
CA ILE A 105 10.53 0.95 0.49
C ILE A 105 10.63 0.72 2.00
N ILE A 106 10.93 -0.52 2.39
CA ILE A 106 11.26 -0.94 3.74
C ILE A 106 12.63 -1.60 3.70
N PHE A 107 13.56 -1.06 4.48
CA PHE A 107 14.87 -1.69 4.63
C PHE A 107 14.87 -2.77 5.71
N ILE A 108 15.55 -3.89 5.42
CA ILE A 108 15.67 -5.05 6.30
C ILE A 108 17.13 -5.48 6.28
N THR A 109 17.93 -5.13 7.30
CA THR A 109 19.38 -5.22 7.21
C THR A 109 20.06 -5.39 8.56
N ASN A 110 21.35 -5.80 8.54
CA ASN A 110 22.23 -5.80 9.71
C ASN A 110 22.93 -4.46 9.98
N MET A 111 22.68 -3.41 9.18
CA MET A 111 23.47 -2.18 9.14
C MET A 111 22.79 -0.99 9.86
N PRO A 112 22.80 -0.88 11.20
CA PRO A 112 22.07 0.17 11.94
C PRO A 112 22.52 1.60 11.58
N GLN A 113 23.75 1.79 11.11
CA GLN A 113 24.31 3.09 10.74
C GLN A 113 23.64 3.75 9.53
N TYR A 114 22.91 3.00 8.72
CA TYR A 114 22.18 3.53 7.55
C TYR A 114 20.76 4.01 7.87
N ALA A 115 20.25 3.79 9.09
CA ALA A 115 18.88 4.17 9.45
C ALA A 115 18.57 5.64 9.17
N ILE A 116 19.51 6.56 9.47
CA ILE A 116 19.36 7.99 9.19
C ILE A 116 19.33 8.27 7.67
N GLN A 117 20.06 7.48 6.87
CA GLN A 117 20.10 7.67 5.43
C GLN A 117 18.80 7.20 4.74
N GLY A 118 18.04 6.29 5.37
CA GLY A 118 16.72 5.88 4.89
C GLY A 118 15.74 7.04 4.68
N TYR A 119 15.87 8.12 5.46
CA TYR A 119 15.08 9.33 5.27
C TYR A 119 15.32 10.02 3.91
N LYS A 120 16.51 9.92 3.33
CA LYS A 120 16.84 10.54 2.03
C LYS A 120 16.05 9.91 0.90
N VAL A 121 15.76 8.61 0.99
CA VAL A 121 15.00 7.86 0.00
C VAL A 121 13.53 7.71 0.39
N ASN A 122 13.07 8.44 1.41
CA ASN A 122 11.69 8.36 1.91
C ASN A 122 11.25 6.90 2.16
N ALA A 123 12.13 6.11 2.80
CA ALA A 123 11.77 4.77 3.23
C ALA A 123 10.66 4.83 4.29
N LEU A 124 9.71 3.90 4.20
CA LEU A 124 8.61 3.82 5.16
C LEU A 124 9.09 3.33 6.52
N ASP A 125 10.01 2.38 6.50
CA ASP A 125 10.50 1.74 7.72
C ASP A 125 11.92 1.20 7.55
N TYR A 126 12.52 0.85 8.69
CA TYR A 126 13.87 0.31 8.78
C TYR A 126 13.91 -0.76 9.87
N MET A 127 14.10 -2.01 9.48
CA MET A 127 14.12 -3.16 10.39
C MET A 127 15.52 -3.76 10.48
N LEU A 128 15.97 -4.02 11.70
CA LEU A 128 17.22 -4.73 11.95
C LEU A 128 16.99 -6.23 11.97
N LYS A 129 17.85 -6.98 11.29
CA LYS A 129 17.93 -8.44 11.39
C LYS A 129 18.49 -8.88 12.77
N PRO A 130 18.03 -9.99 13.37
CA PRO A 130 16.96 -10.88 12.88
C PRO A 130 15.57 -10.28 13.09
N ILE A 131 14.70 -10.40 12.07
CA ILE A 131 13.37 -9.78 12.09
C ILE A 131 12.41 -10.65 12.90
N SER A 132 11.76 -10.08 13.91
CA SER A 132 10.60 -10.72 14.53
C SER A 132 9.38 -10.63 13.65
N TYR A 133 8.52 -11.65 13.66
CA TYR A 133 7.25 -11.57 12.92
C TYR A 133 6.36 -10.40 13.40
N PHE A 134 6.42 -10.05 14.69
CA PHE A 134 5.69 -8.92 15.23
C PHE A 134 6.10 -7.59 14.54
N SER A 135 7.39 -7.28 14.53
CA SER A 135 7.90 -6.06 13.87
C SER A 135 7.59 -6.06 12.36
N PHE A 136 7.73 -7.22 11.72
CA PHE A 136 7.38 -7.40 10.31
C PHE A 136 5.90 -7.11 10.05
N SER A 137 4.99 -7.68 10.85
CA SER A 137 3.55 -7.50 10.65
C SER A 137 3.09 -6.07 10.89
N GLU A 138 3.67 -5.34 11.85
CA GLU A 138 3.39 -3.93 12.06
C GLU A 138 3.85 -3.07 10.86
N SER A 139 5.04 -3.35 10.34
CA SER A 139 5.59 -2.64 9.19
C SER A 139 4.76 -2.88 7.93
N MET A 140 4.35 -4.14 7.69
CA MET A 140 3.43 -4.51 6.61
C MET A 140 2.07 -3.81 6.75
N GLY A 141 1.53 -3.71 7.96
CA GLY A 141 0.28 -2.98 8.22
C GLY A 141 0.38 -1.50 7.83
N ARG A 142 1.51 -0.84 8.15
CA ARG A 142 1.77 0.55 7.72
C ARG A 142 1.91 0.66 6.20
N ALA A 143 2.61 -0.29 5.56
CA ALA A 143 2.78 -0.32 4.11
C ALA A 143 1.42 -0.47 3.39
N LEU A 144 0.61 -1.44 3.79
CA LEU A 144 -0.73 -1.65 3.22
C LEU A 144 -1.64 -0.43 3.40
N HIS A 145 -1.60 0.20 4.58
CA HIS A 145 -2.34 1.43 4.79
C HIS A 145 -1.90 2.54 3.81
N ARG A 146 -0.59 2.66 3.56
CA ARG A 146 -0.06 3.67 2.63
C ARG A 146 -0.43 3.37 1.17
N VAL A 147 -0.37 2.10 0.73
CA VAL A 147 -0.87 1.68 -0.60
C VAL A 147 -2.34 2.06 -0.76
N ASN A 148 -3.19 1.68 0.20
CA ASN A 148 -4.63 1.99 0.16
C ASN A 148 -4.92 3.50 0.14
N VAL A 149 -4.06 4.32 0.75
CA VAL A 149 -4.18 5.79 0.70
C VAL A 149 -3.75 6.35 -0.66
N GLN A 150 -2.75 5.74 -1.31
CA GLN A 150 -2.29 6.14 -2.64
C GLN A 150 -3.32 5.80 -3.73
N GLU A 151 -4.06 4.69 -3.58
CA GLU A 151 -5.15 4.30 -4.48
C GLU A 151 -6.46 5.10 -4.28
N LYS A 152 -6.49 6.07 -3.37
CA LYS A 152 -7.69 6.89 -3.17
C LYS A 152 -8.02 7.69 -4.42
N GLU A 153 -9.07 7.28 -5.09
CA GLU A 153 -9.66 8.04 -6.19
C GLU A 153 -10.53 9.18 -5.64
N PHE A 154 -10.42 10.35 -6.25
CA PHE A 154 -11.19 11.52 -5.86
C PHE A 154 -12.00 12.06 -7.02
N ILE A 155 -13.23 12.49 -6.74
CA ILE A 155 -13.99 13.34 -7.63
C ILE A 155 -14.02 14.78 -7.11
N THR A 156 -14.05 15.74 -8.01
CA THR A 156 -14.21 17.16 -7.64
C THR A 156 -15.62 17.61 -7.97
N ILE A 157 -16.38 18.00 -6.96
CA ILE A 157 -17.74 18.51 -7.12
C ILE A 157 -17.79 20.02 -6.89
N ALA A 158 -18.68 20.72 -7.63
CA ALA A 158 -18.91 22.14 -7.47
C ALA A 158 -19.98 22.37 -6.39
N LEU A 159 -19.66 23.15 -5.36
CA LEU A 159 -20.59 23.55 -4.30
C LEU A 159 -20.87 25.05 -4.38
N LYS A 160 -21.93 25.52 -3.70
CA LYS A 160 -22.15 26.96 -3.51
C LYS A 160 -20.97 27.53 -2.69
N GLY A 161 -20.08 28.26 -3.38
CA GLY A 161 -18.92 28.88 -2.72
C GLY A 161 -17.56 28.23 -3.02
N GLY A 162 -17.50 27.20 -3.87
CA GLY A 162 -16.22 26.62 -4.26
C GLY A 162 -16.30 25.20 -4.83
N LYS A 163 -15.16 24.52 -4.79
CA LYS A 163 -15.05 23.11 -5.20
C LYS A 163 -14.67 22.27 -3.99
N LYS A 164 -15.23 21.06 -3.88
CA LYS A 164 -14.84 20.09 -2.87
C LYS A 164 -14.34 18.83 -3.56
N LYS A 165 -13.22 18.32 -3.08
CA LYS A 165 -12.66 17.01 -3.45
C LYS A 165 -13.26 15.96 -2.53
N LEU A 166 -13.97 14.98 -3.10
CA LEU A 166 -14.57 13.86 -2.36
C LEU A 166 -13.79 12.58 -2.68
N ASP A 167 -13.44 11.84 -1.67
CA ASP A 167 -12.91 10.49 -1.80
C ASP A 167 -14.04 9.56 -2.26
N ILE A 168 -13.86 8.91 -3.42
CA ILE A 168 -14.86 7.98 -3.99
C ILE A 168 -15.16 6.84 -3.01
N GLY A 169 -14.16 6.39 -2.26
CA GLY A 169 -14.33 5.35 -1.25
C GLY A 169 -15.22 5.74 -0.08
N GLN A 170 -15.48 7.04 0.12
CA GLN A 170 -16.38 7.55 1.17
C GLN A 170 -17.82 7.77 0.67
N ILE A 171 -18.07 7.66 -0.64
CA ILE A 171 -19.41 7.83 -1.22
C ILE A 171 -20.21 6.55 -1.00
N CYS A 172 -21.28 6.64 -0.22
CA CYS A 172 -22.18 5.52 0.04
C CYS A 172 -23.10 5.28 -1.17
N TYR A 173 -23.70 6.34 -1.71
CA TYR A 173 -24.49 6.34 -2.94
C TYR A 173 -24.69 7.76 -3.46
N VAL A 174 -25.16 7.87 -4.70
CA VAL A 174 -25.50 9.15 -5.33
C VAL A 174 -26.96 9.13 -5.73
N GLU A 175 -27.69 10.14 -5.31
CA GLU A 175 -29.11 10.32 -5.62
C GLU A 175 -29.26 11.47 -6.64
N VAL A 176 -30.21 11.34 -7.55
CA VAL A 176 -30.59 12.38 -8.50
C VAL A 176 -31.99 12.88 -8.15
N GLN A 177 -32.10 14.15 -7.77
CA GLN A 177 -33.38 14.78 -7.48
C GLN A 177 -33.44 16.18 -8.14
N ASP A 178 -34.46 16.46 -8.95
CA ASP A 178 -34.70 17.73 -9.58
C ASP A 178 -33.46 18.38 -10.27
N HIS A 179 -32.73 17.58 -11.07
CA HIS A 179 -31.45 17.98 -11.71
C HIS A 179 -30.29 18.27 -10.72
N LEU A 180 -30.41 17.85 -9.47
CA LEU A 180 -29.35 17.90 -8.49
C LEU A 180 -28.77 16.51 -8.29
N LEU A 181 -27.45 16.44 -8.12
CA LEU A 181 -26.74 15.25 -7.65
C LEU A 181 -26.49 15.41 -6.15
N ILE A 182 -26.97 14.46 -5.37
CA ILE A 182 -26.78 14.39 -3.93
C ILE A 182 -25.83 13.24 -3.63
N TYR A 183 -24.62 13.57 -3.23
CA TYR A 183 -23.61 12.58 -2.81
C TYR A 183 -23.79 12.30 -1.33
N HIS A 184 -24.24 11.11 -0.99
CA HIS A 184 -24.33 10.62 0.39
C HIS A 184 -23.00 9.97 0.75
N THR A 185 -22.29 10.56 1.72
CA THR A 185 -20.96 10.08 2.13
C THR A 185 -20.91 9.80 3.62
N THR A 186 -19.85 9.14 4.07
CA THR A 186 -19.59 8.89 5.49
C THR A 186 -19.39 10.18 6.30
N GLU A 187 -19.06 11.30 5.65
CA GLU A 187 -18.87 12.62 6.29
C GLU A 187 -20.12 13.51 6.23
N GLY A 188 -21.15 13.13 5.47
CA GLY A 188 -22.38 13.90 5.28
C GLY A 188 -22.80 13.97 3.82
N ASN A 189 -23.80 14.81 3.54
CA ASN A 189 -24.39 14.92 2.21
C ASN A 189 -23.89 16.19 1.50
N PHE A 190 -23.53 16.04 0.22
CA PHE A 190 -23.08 17.15 -0.64
C PHE A 190 -23.95 17.24 -1.87
N VAL A 191 -24.48 18.42 -2.15
CA VAL A 191 -25.40 18.67 -3.26
C VAL A 191 -24.71 19.51 -4.32
N THR A 192 -24.74 19.06 -5.56
CA THR A 192 -24.23 19.77 -6.73
C THR A 192 -25.26 19.77 -7.86
N LYS A 193 -25.15 20.71 -8.80
CA LYS A 193 -26.02 20.69 -10.00
C LYS A 193 -25.54 19.57 -10.91
N GLY A 194 -26.47 18.69 -11.33
CA GLY A 194 -26.24 17.77 -12.43
C GLY A 194 -26.13 18.56 -13.74
N THR A 195 -25.15 18.22 -14.57
CA THR A 195 -25.05 18.70 -15.96
C THR A 195 -25.64 17.67 -16.89
#